data_9bd142418bd0107112fe2dc2d074fea3
#
_entry.id   9bd142418bd0107112fe2dc2d074fea3
#
_cell.length_a   1.000
_cell.length_b   1.000
_cell.length_c   1.000
_cell.angle_alpha   90.00
_cell.angle_beta   90.00
_cell.angle_gamma   90.00
#
_symmetry.space_group_name_H-M   'P 1'
#
loop_
_entity.id
_entity.type
_entity.pdbx_description
1 polymer ?
#
loop_
_entity_poly.entity_id
_entity_poly.type
_entity_poly.pdbx_seq_one_letter_code
_entity_poly.pdbx_strand_id
1 'polypeptide(L)'
;MAPDTSLMDFFLFVLAIVVGLQFFKRREQQQRVQLLGRFLSPYQIEQQMERLLDGYLRWLGEDDPIRRDQIYGTLGTVETALAEQFERFATDAKAMPAPLAQVSKLPLWIPFAQPLLPGRLLFDVRQAFAIHARGIDAVVRNEEGRAPKARAYMLSAELLLMQHTCHWFCRGKAVATARLLARHQTPHAQVVASVSAQTRRDYLALIARR
;
A
#
# COMPACT_ATOMS: atom_id res chain seq x y z
N MET A 1 -29.47 -27.26 40.00
CA MET A 1 -28.52 -26.22 39.65
C MET A 1 -28.99 -25.68 38.31
N ALA A 2 -29.81 -24.61 38.33
CA ALA A 2 -30.19 -23.95 37.06
C ALA A 2 -28.96 -23.27 36.47
N PRO A 3 -28.69 -23.41 35.18
CA PRO A 3 -27.63 -22.66 34.55
C PRO A 3 -27.95 -21.16 34.70
N ASP A 4 -26.94 -20.38 35.10
CA ASP A 4 -27.05 -18.93 35.28
C ASP A 4 -27.51 -18.29 33.97
N THR A 5 -28.81 -18.10 33.81
CA THR A 5 -29.43 -17.42 32.64
C THR A 5 -28.79 -16.08 32.40
N SER A 6 -28.39 -15.37 33.44
CA SER A 6 -27.65 -14.11 33.39
C SER A 6 -26.28 -14.21 32.70
N LEU A 7 -25.55 -15.29 32.91
CA LEU A 7 -24.26 -15.52 32.27
C LEU A 7 -24.43 -15.83 30.78
N MET A 8 -25.43 -16.61 30.42
CA MET A 8 -25.72 -16.97 29.02
C MET A 8 -26.21 -15.76 28.23
N ASP A 9 -27.05 -14.91 28.83
CA ASP A 9 -27.52 -13.66 28.23
C ASP A 9 -26.35 -12.68 27.99
N PHE A 10 -25.43 -12.58 28.95
CA PHE A 10 -24.21 -11.79 28.78
C PHE A 10 -23.34 -12.28 27.64
N PHE A 11 -23.12 -13.61 27.52
CA PHE A 11 -22.36 -14.19 26.40
C PHE A 11 -23.04 -13.92 25.05
N LEU A 12 -24.35 -14.08 24.96
CA LEU A 12 -25.11 -13.81 23.73
C LEU A 12 -25.02 -12.33 23.34
N PHE A 13 -25.08 -11.42 24.30
CA PHE A 13 -24.93 -10.00 24.08
C PHE A 13 -23.53 -9.64 23.54
N VAL A 14 -22.47 -10.16 24.18
CA VAL A 14 -21.08 -9.96 23.72
C VAL A 14 -20.88 -10.54 22.32
N LEU A 15 -21.40 -11.73 22.06
CA LEU A 15 -21.34 -12.37 20.75
C LEU A 15 -22.03 -11.52 19.67
N ALA A 16 -23.22 -10.99 19.99
CA ALA A 16 -23.97 -10.14 19.08
C ALA A 16 -23.19 -8.84 18.74
N ILE A 17 -22.54 -8.23 19.75
CA ILE A 17 -21.66 -7.06 19.53
C ILE A 17 -20.49 -7.43 18.61
N VAL A 18 -19.79 -8.53 18.88
CA VAL A 18 -18.64 -8.97 18.07
C VAL A 18 -19.06 -9.24 16.63
N VAL A 19 -20.17 -9.95 16.42
CA VAL A 19 -20.70 -10.24 15.08
C VAL A 19 -21.09 -8.94 14.37
N GLY A 20 -21.77 -8.02 15.06
CA GLY A 20 -22.12 -6.71 14.52
C GLY A 20 -20.89 -5.89 14.09
N LEU A 21 -19.88 -5.80 14.96
CA LEU A 21 -18.63 -5.11 14.65
C LEU A 21 -17.91 -5.74 13.45
N GLN A 22 -17.88 -7.08 13.35
CA GLN A 22 -17.28 -7.78 12.20
C GLN A 22 -18.05 -7.53 10.90
N PHE A 23 -19.38 -7.49 10.96
CA PHE A 23 -20.22 -7.17 9.81
C PHE A 23 -19.94 -5.75 9.29
N PHE A 24 -19.94 -4.76 10.15
CA PHE A 24 -19.63 -3.37 9.79
C PHE A 24 -18.22 -3.21 9.26
N LYS A 25 -17.25 -3.87 9.89
CA LYS A 25 -15.87 -3.88 9.41
C LYS A 25 -15.76 -4.43 7.99
N ARG A 26 -16.40 -5.59 7.71
CA ARG A 26 -16.39 -6.20 6.36
C ARG A 26 -17.03 -5.28 5.33
N ARG A 27 -18.17 -4.67 5.66
CA ARG A 27 -18.89 -3.75 4.77
C ARG A 27 -18.03 -2.54 4.42
N GLU A 28 -17.43 -1.89 5.39
CA GLU A 28 -16.54 -0.75 5.15
C GLU A 28 -15.30 -1.14 4.33
N GLN A 29 -14.69 -2.27 4.64
CA GLN A 29 -13.55 -2.77 3.87
C GLN A 29 -13.91 -3.08 2.42
N GLN A 30 -15.09 -3.65 2.16
CA GLN A 30 -15.59 -3.88 0.81
C GLN A 30 -15.80 -2.56 0.05
N GLN A 31 -16.40 -1.57 0.70
CA GLN A 31 -16.57 -0.23 0.10
C GLN A 31 -15.22 0.40 -0.31
N ARG A 32 -14.19 0.29 0.56
CA ARG A 32 -12.85 0.81 0.26
C ARG A 32 -12.16 0.05 -0.87
N VAL A 33 -12.30 -1.28 -0.90
CA VAL A 33 -11.79 -2.10 -2.01
C VAL A 33 -12.46 -1.72 -3.32
N GLN A 34 -13.80 -1.55 -3.33
CA GLN A 34 -14.54 -1.13 -4.51
C GLN A 34 -14.15 0.29 -4.95
N LEU A 35 -13.99 1.21 -3.99
CA LEU A 35 -13.58 2.57 -4.28
C LEU A 35 -12.19 2.59 -4.94
N LEU A 36 -11.19 1.95 -4.31
CA LEU A 36 -9.84 1.89 -4.87
C LEU A 36 -9.84 1.17 -6.24
N GLY A 37 -10.57 0.07 -6.35
CA GLY A 37 -10.70 -0.69 -7.59
C GLY A 37 -11.26 0.15 -8.75
N ARG A 38 -12.24 1.04 -8.51
CA ARG A 38 -12.76 1.95 -9.55
C ARG A 38 -11.68 2.88 -10.10
N PHE A 39 -10.81 3.38 -9.25
CA PHE A 39 -9.72 4.27 -9.67
C PHE A 39 -8.55 3.50 -10.29
N LEU A 40 -8.30 2.25 -9.87
CA LEU A 40 -7.24 1.42 -10.43
C LEU A 40 -7.62 0.70 -11.73
N SER A 41 -8.90 0.39 -11.93
CA SER A 41 -9.36 -0.43 -13.06
C SER A 41 -8.97 0.09 -14.46
N PRO A 42 -8.79 1.40 -14.73
CA PRO A 42 -8.33 1.87 -16.03
C PRO A 42 -6.84 1.59 -16.30
N TYR A 43 -6.09 1.15 -15.28
CA TYR A 43 -4.63 1.02 -15.31
C TYR A 43 -4.18 -0.43 -15.15
N GLN A 44 -3.01 -0.75 -15.69
CA GLN A 44 -2.37 -2.06 -15.56
C GLN A 44 -1.28 -2.08 -14.48
N ILE A 45 -1.42 -1.24 -13.44
CA ILE A 45 -0.40 -1.01 -12.42
C ILE A 45 0.00 -2.31 -11.72
N GLU A 46 -0.97 -3.13 -11.29
CA GLU A 46 -0.68 -4.40 -10.61
C GLU A 46 0.11 -5.37 -11.50
N GLN A 47 -0.31 -5.52 -12.75
CA GLN A 47 0.35 -6.40 -13.71
C GLN A 47 1.78 -5.93 -14.03
N GLN A 48 1.97 -4.62 -14.23
CA GLN A 48 3.29 -4.06 -14.50
C GLN A 48 4.22 -4.17 -13.29
N MET A 49 3.69 -3.97 -12.08
CA MET A 49 4.43 -4.15 -10.85
C MET A 49 4.90 -5.61 -10.67
N GLU A 50 4.04 -6.61 -10.90
CA GLU A 50 4.43 -8.01 -10.86
C GLU A 50 5.51 -8.32 -11.90
N ARG A 51 5.34 -7.86 -13.14
CA ARG A 51 6.35 -8.04 -14.20
C ARG A 51 7.70 -7.43 -13.83
N LEU A 52 7.72 -6.27 -13.19
CA LEU A 52 8.97 -5.63 -12.75
C LEU A 52 9.63 -6.39 -11.61
N LEU A 53 8.89 -6.76 -10.58
CA LEU A 53 9.45 -7.47 -9.43
C LEU A 53 10.01 -8.83 -9.85
N ASP A 54 9.28 -9.60 -10.65
CA ASP A 54 9.73 -10.88 -11.18
C ASP A 54 10.89 -10.70 -12.17
N GLY A 55 10.83 -9.67 -13.01
CA GLY A 55 11.87 -9.32 -13.95
C GLY A 55 13.20 -8.98 -13.27
N TYR A 56 13.16 -8.20 -12.18
CA TYR A 56 14.35 -7.89 -11.39
C TYR A 56 14.94 -9.13 -10.72
N LEU A 57 14.11 -10.03 -10.18
CA LEU A 57 14.59 -11.28 -9.59
C LEU A 57 15.30 -12.14 -10.65
N ARG A 58 14.70 -12.27 -11.84
CA ARG A 58 15.32 -12.99 -12.97
C ARG A 58 16.61 -12.33 -13.43
N TRP A 59 16.63 -11.01 -13.58
CA TRP A 59 17.81 -10.25 -13.97
C TRP A 59 18.97 -10.40 -12.98
N LEU A 60 18.65 -10.36 -11.66
CA LEU A 60 19.66 -10.53 -10.60
C LEU A 60 20.20 -11.95 -10.51
N GLY A 61 19.42 -12.96 -10.91
CA GLY A 61 19.80 -14.36 -10.93
C GLY A 61 20.37 -14.87 -12.26
N GLU A 62 20.51 -14.00 -13.30
CA GLU A 62 21.06 -14.38 -14.60
C GLU A 62 22.58 -14.24 -14.60
N ASP A 63 23.28 -15.34 -14.90
CA ASP A 63 24.73 -15.39 -14.94
C ASP A 63 25.30 -14.98 -16.31
N ASP A 64 24.55 -15.19 -17.40
CA ASP A 64 24.97 -14.78 -18.75
C ASP A 64 24.85 -13.26 -18.92
N PRO A 65 25.96 -12.53 -19.15
CA PRO A 65 25.95 -11.08 -19.29
C PRO A 65 25.06 -10.59 -20.44
N ILE A 66 25.00 -11.29 -21.54
CA ILE A 66 24.24 -10.91 -22.74
C ILE A 66 22.73 -10.99 -22.41
N ARG A 67 22.31 -12.11 -21.83
CA ARG A 67 20.92 -12.30 -21.40
C ARG A 67 20.51 -11.32 -20.30
N ARG A 68 21.41 -11.08 -19.36
CA ARG A 68 21.18 -10.12 -18.28
C ARG A 68 20.91 -8.72 -18.82
N ASP A 69 21.71 -8.25 -19.79
CA ASP A 69 21.52 -6.95 -20.43
C ASP A 69 20.23 -6.89 -21.25
N GLN A 70 19.86 -7.98 -21.94
CA GLN A 70 18.60 -8.08 -22.66
C GLN A 70 17.39 -7.98 -21.70
N ILE A 71 17.42 -8.73 -20.59
CA ILE A 71 16.34 -8.65 -19.56
C ILE A 71 16.23 -7.22 -19.06
N TYR A 72 17.35 -6.59 -18.67
CA TYR A 72 17.33 -5.24 -18.14
C TYR A 72 16.80 -4.21 -19.15
N GLY A 73 17.19 -4.34 -20.43
CA GLY A 73 16.69 -3.47 -21.50
C GLY A 73 15.17 -3.51 -21.67
N THR A 74 14.54 -4.69 -21.48
CA THR A 74 13.07 -4.82 -21.55
C THR A 74 12.38 -4.24 -20.33
N LEU A 75 13.01 -4.23 -19.15
CA LEU A 75 12.42 -3.70 -17.93
C LEU A 75 12.26 -2.17 -17.96
N GLY A 76 13.17 -1.44 -18.61
CA GLY A 76 13.11 0.01 -18.71
C GLY A 76 11.81 0.54 -19.33
N THR A 77 11.29 -0.14 -20.35
CA THR A 77 9.99 0.21 -20.95
C THR A 77 8.84 0.00 -19.98
N VAL A 78 8.87 -1.08 -19.18
CA VAL A 78 7.84 -1.37 -18.18
C VAL A 78 7.91 -0.38 -17.02
N GLU A 79 9.13 0.01 -16.59
CA GLU A 79 9.36 1.03 -15.56
C GLU A 79 8.70 2.36 -15.95
N THR A 80 8.98 2.85 -17.16
CA THR A 80 8.42 4.10 -17.68
C THR A 80 6.90 4.03 -17.77
N ALA A 81 6.37 2.96 -18.36
CA ALA A 81 4.92 2.77 -18.49
C ALA A 81 4.22 2.70 -17.12
N LEU A 82 4.84 2.06 -16.12
CA LEU A 82 4.31 2.01 -14.76
C LEU A 82 4.31 3.40 -14.10
N ALA A 83 5.40 4.15 -14.20
CA ALA A 83 5.50 5.49 -13.63
C ALA A 83 4.42 6.43 -14.20
N GLU A 84 4.25 6.45 -15.53
CA GLU A 84 3.23 7.24 -16.21
C GLU A 84 1.80 6.85 -15.79
N GLN A 85 1.51 5.54 -15.70
CA GLN A 85 0.19 5.09 -15.27
C GLN A 85 -0.07 5.43 -13.81
N PHE A 86 0.95 5.32 -12.95
CA PHE A 86 0.79 5.63 -11.55
C PHE A 86 0.62 7.15 -11.30
N GLU A 87 1.28 8.00 -12.08
CA GLU A 87 1.07 9.45 -12.03
C GLU A 87 -0.37 9.82 -12.41
N ARG A 88 -0.89 9.23 -13.50
CA ARG A 88 -2.30 9.40 -13.90
C ARG A 88 -3.26 8.90 -12.83
N PHE A 89 -3.03 7.70 -12.29
CA PHE A 89 -3.81 7.17 -11.18
C PHE A 89 -3.81 8.10 -9.97
N ALA A 90 -2.64 8.59 -9.55
CA ALA A 90 -2.53 9.50 -8.41
C ALA A 90 -3.26 10.83 -8.66
N THR A 91 -3.31 11.28 -9.92
CA THR A 91 -4.07 12.47 -10.33
C THR A 91 -5.57 12.21 -10.28
N ASP A 92 -6.04 11.11 -10.83
CA ASP A 92 -7.47 10.73 -10.80
C ASP A 92 -7.94 10.48 -9.37
N ALA A 93 -7.10 9.87 -8.54
CA ALA A 93 -7.41 9.62 -7.13
C ALA A 93 -7.67 10.90 -6.32
N LYS A 94 -7.26 12.09 -6.78
CA LYS A 94 -7.63 13.37 -6.14
C LYS A 94 -9.15 13.58 -6.13
N ALA A 95 -9.88 12.98 -7.08
CA ALA A 95 -11.34 13.01 -7.13
C ALA A 95 -12.03 12.10 -6.10
N MET A 96 -11.28 11.30 -5.33
CA MET A 96 -11.86 10.53 -4.23
C MET A 96 -12.53 11.47 -3.21
N PRO A 97 -13.77 11.16 -2.76
CA PRO A 97 -14.41 11.95 -1.73
C PRO A 97 -13.57 12.03 -0.46
N ALA A 98 -13.34 13.24 0.04
CA ALA A 98 -12.43 13.49 1.18
C ALA A 98 -12.74 12.63 2.42
N PRO A 99 -14.01 12.40 2.82
CA PRO A 99 -14.31 11.52 3.95
C PRO A 99 -13.88 10.08 3.74
N LEU A 100 -13.97 9.56 2.50
CA LEU A 100 -13.61 8.18 2.16
C LEU A 100 -12.09 8.01 1.97
N ALA A 101 -11.38 9.09 1.68
CA ALA A 101 -9.92 9.09 1.51
C ALA A 101 -9.14 9.07 2.84
N GLN A 102 -9.83 9.29 3.98
CA GLN A 102 -9.18 9.29 5.29
C GLN A 102 -8.83 7.86 5.74
N VAL A 103 -7.64 7.70 6.31
CA VAL A 103 -7.12 6.42 6.79
C VAL A 103 -6.64 6.55 8.23
N SER A 104 -7.05 5.63 9.09
CA SER A 104 -6.59 5.59 10.47
C SER A 104 -5.11 5.18 10.55
N LYS A 105 -4.32 5.94 11.31
CA LYS A 105 -2.92 5.63 11.65
C LYS A 105 -2.78 4.54 12.73
N LEU A 106 -3.90 4.12 13.33
CA LEU A 106 -3.92 3.08 14.35
C LEU A 106 -3.63 1.71 13.73
N PRO A 107 -2.99 0.80 14.47
CA PRO A 107 -2.71 -0.55 13.97
C PRO A 107 -3.98 -1.36 13.76
N LEU A 108 -4.97 -1.18 14.62
CA LEU A 108 -6.25 -1.89 14.57
C LEU A 108 -7.25 -1.14 13.68
N TRP A 109 -8.06 -1.92 12.97
CA TRP A 109 -9.18 -1.38 12.22
C TRP A 109 -10.34 -1.09 13.16
N ILE A 110 -10.78 0.17 13.21
CA ILE A 110 -11.97 0.61 13.92
C ILE A 110 -13.02 0.98 12.88
N PRO A 111 -14.17 0.29 12.83
CA PRO A 111 -15.24 0.63 11.90
C PRO A 111 -15.69 2.09 12.12
N PHE A 112 -15.89 2.81 11.02
CA PHE A 112 -16.34 4.21 11.01
C PHE A 112 -15.48 5.15 11.87
N ALA A 113 -14.17 4.85 11.98
CA ALA A 113 -13.28 5.59 12.86
C ALA A 113 -13.13 7.08 12.50
N GLN A 114 -13.40 7.46 11.25
CA GLN A 114 -13.17 8.82 10.76
C GLN A 114 -13.91 9.89 11.56
N PRO A 115 -15.22 9.78 11.83
CA PRO A 115 -15.92 10.78 12.65
C PRO A 115 -15.56 10.71 14.14
N LEU A 116 -14.95 9.59 14.59
CA LEU A 116 -14.63 9.35 16.00
C LEU A 116 -13.17 9.69 16.34
N LEU A 117 -12.28 9.74 15.35
CA LEU A 117 -10.85 9.97 15.58
C LEU A 117 -10.47 11.43 15.31
N PRO A 118 -9.64 12.02 16.18
CA PRO A 118 -9.08 13.33 15.91
C PRO A 118 -8.19 13.29 14.64
N GLY A 119 -8.15 14.36 13.86
CA GLY A 119 -7.46 14.44 12.58
C GLY A 119 -5.99 14.02 12.64
N ARG A 120 -5.29 14.24 13.78
CA ARG A 120 -3.90 13.79 13.99
C ARG A 120 -3.70 12.27 13.89
N LEU A 121 -4.76 11.50 14.11
CA LEU A 121 -4.77 10.03 13.99
C LEU A 121 -5.22 9.54 12.62
N LEU A 122 -5.47 10.46 11.70
CA LEU A 122 -5.85 10.18 10.32
C LEU A 122 -4.81 10.73 9.36
N PHE A 123 -4.73 10.14 8.16
CA PHE A 123 -4.04 10.71 7.01
C PHE A 123 -4.88 10.54 5.76
N ASP A 124 -4.65 11.40 4.78
CA ASP A 124 -5.33 11.34 3.49
C ASP A 124 -4.54 10.44 2.53
N VAL A 125 -5.15 9.35 2.07
CA VAL A 125 -4.51 8.40 1.15
C VAL A 125 -4.15 9.03 -0.19
N ARG A 126 -4.88 10.07 -0.63
CA ARG A 126 -4.58 10.81 -1.88
C ARG A 126 -3.20 11.46 -1.81
N GLN A 127 -2.82 11.99 -0.64
CA GLN A 127 -1.48 12.54 -0.41
C GLN A 127 -0.42 11.42 -0.46
N ALA A 128 -0.71 10.26 0.10
CA ALA A 128 0.19 9.11 0.03
C ALA A 128 0.40 8.68 -1.43
N PHE A 129 -0.65 8.58 -2.24
CA PHE A 129 -0.52 8.26 -3.67
C PHE A 129 0.31 9.29 -4.43
N ALA A 130 0.15 10.58 -4.14
CA ALA A 130 0.99 11.62 -4.73
C ALA A 130 2.47 11.52 -4.31
N ILE A 131 2.77 11.12 -3.07
CA ILE A 131 4.13 10.84 -2.61
C ILE A 131 4.73 9.67 -3.37
N HIS A 132 3.99 8.56 -3.49
CA HIS A 132 4.45 7.37 -4.23
C HIS A 132 4.66 7.65 -5.71
N ALA A 133 3.77 8.42 -6.36
CA ALA A 133 3.91 8.79 -7.76
C ALA A 133 5.24 9.54 -7.99
N ARG A 134 5.53 10.55 -7.17
CA ARG A 134 6.81 11.29 -7.25
C ARG A 134 8.02 10.42 -6.97
N GLY A 135 7.93 9.51 -5.97
CA GLY A 135 9.03 8.62 -5.63
C GLY A 135 9.35 7.62 -6.75
N ILE A 136 8.32 6.98 -7.32
CA ILE A 136 8.45 6.06 -8.45
C ILE A 136 9.05 6.78 -9.67
N ASP A 137 8.50 7.93 -10.06
CA ASP A 137 8.97 8.72 -11.19
C ASP A 137 10.45 9.15 -11.02
N ALA A 138 10.83 9.66 -9.85
CA ALA A 138 12.21 10.07 -9.56
C ALA A 138 13.21 8.92 -9.69
N VAL A 139 12.84 7.71 -9.25
CA VAL A 139 13.71 6.52 -9.40
C VAL A 139 13.77 6.06 -10.85
N VAL A 140 12.66 6.13 -11.59
CA VAL A 140 12.61 5.74 -13.01
C VAL A 140 13.42 6.71 -13.87
N ARG A 141 13.33 8.02 -13.66
CA ARG A 141 14.18 9.02 -14.36
C ARG A 141 15.66 8.89 -14.04
N ASN A 142 15.99 8.38 -12.86
CA ASN A 142 17.34 8.12 -12.41
C ASN A 142 18.30 9.32 -12.59
N GLU A 143 17.84 10.52 -12.30
CA GLU A 143 18.64 11.75 -12.44
C GLU A 143 19.91 11.74 -11.57
N GLU A 144 19.90 10.97 -10.48
CA GLU A 144 21.07 10.77 -9.61
C GLU A 144 22.09 9.77 -10.18
N GLY A 145 21.85 9.16 -11.35
CA GLY A 145 22.80 8.24 -12.00
C GLY A 145 23.09 6.96 -11.22
N ARG A 146 22.09 6.43 -10.48
CA ARG A 146 22.28 5.19 -9.71
C ARG A 146 22.60 4.00 -10.61
N ALA A 147 23.50 3.15 -10.12
CA ALA A 147 23.81 1.89 -10.80
C ALA A 147 22.52 1.03 -10.93
N PRO A 148 22.41 0.22 -12.00
CA PRO A 148 21.21 -0.57 -12.32
C PRO A 148 20.67 -1.38 -11.13
N LYS A 149 21.55 -2.05 -10.40
CA LYS A 149 21.18 -2.86 -9.23
C LYS A 149 20.58 -2.00 -8.08
N ALA A 150 21.20 -0.88 -7.77
CA ALA A 150 20.72 0.03 -6.72
C ALA A 150 19.38 0.65 -7.13
N ARG A 151 19.20 1.02 -8.40
CA ARG A 151 17.96 1.53 -8.96
C ARG A 151 16.83 0.49 -8.86
N ALA A 152 17.06 -0.75 -9.26
CA ALA A 152 16.09 -1.84 -9.20
C ALA A 152 15.64 -2.12 -7.76
N TYR A 153 16.55 -2.15 -6.80
CA TYR A 153 16.21 -2.32 -5.38
C TYR A 153 15.36 -1.15 -4.85
N MET A 154 15.74 0.09 -5.20
CA MET A 154 15.01 1.26 -4.74
C MET A 154 13.60 1.32 -5.36
N LEU A 155 13.48 1.06 -6.67
CA LEU A 155 12.16 1.00 -7.32
C LEU A 155 11.29 -0.11 -6.74
N SER A 156 11.84 -1.29 -6.48
CA SER A 156 11.13 -2.36 -5.80
C SER A 156 10.60 -1.90 -4.42
N ALA A 157 11.41 -1.17 -3.64
CA ALA A 157 10.99 -0.65 -2.35
C ALA A 157 9.86 0.40 -2.48
N GLU A 158 9.93 1.32 -3.46
CA GLU A 158 8.86 2.28 -3.75
C GLU A 158 7.54 1.57 -4.10
N LEU A 159 7.61 0.54 -4.94
CA LEU A 159 6.45 -0.26 -5.34
C LEU A 159 5.85 -1.04 -4.16
N LEU A 160 6.68 -1.66 -3.32
CA LEU A 160 6.23 -2.38 -2.13
C LEU A 160 5.60 -1.45 -1.09
N LEU A 161 6.15 -0.23 -0.92
CA LEU A 161 5.58 0.76 -0.01
C LEU A 161 4.22 1.26 -0.51
N MET A 162 4.10 1.50 -1.81
CA MET A 162 2.84 1.84 -2.47
C MET A 162 1.80 0.73 -2.28
N GLN A 163 2.15 -0.53 -2.55
CA GLN A 163 1.27 -1.67 -2.33
C GLN A 163 0.84 -1.79 -0.86
N HIS A 164 1.76 -1.59 0.08
CA HIS A 164 1.43 -1.54 1.50
C HIS A 164 0.40 -0.46 1.81
N THR A 165 0.53 0.74 1.23
CA THR A 165 -0.42 1.84 1.40
C THR A 165 -1.82 1.48 0.86
N CYS A 166 -1.91 0.85 -0.31
CA CYS A 166 -3.17 0.35 -0.87
C CYS A 166 -3.85 -0.67 0.07
N HIS A 167 -3.07 -1.62 0.60
CA HIS A 167 -3.58 -2.59 1.56
C HIS A 167 -3.98 -1.94 2.89
N TRP A 168 -3.22 -0.96 3.37
CA TRP A 168 -3.57 -0.21 4.58
C TRP A 168 -4.89 0.53 4.40
N PHE A 169 -5.08 1.21 3.28
CA PHE A 169 -6.35 1.84 2.93
C PHE A 169 -7.53 0.86 2.95
N CYS A 170 -7.38 -0.32 2.35
CA CYS A 170 -8.46 -1.31 2.20
C CYS A 170 -8.72 -2.15 3.44
N ARG A 171 -7.69 -2.49 4.23
CA ARG A 171 -7.75 -3.54 5.28
C ARG A 171 -7.18 -3.13 6.62
N GLY A 172 -6.53 -1.96 6.72
CA GLY A 172 -5.87 -1.46 7.92
C GLY A 172 -4.40 -1.83 8.00
N LYS A 173 -3.67 -1.08 8.85
CA LYS A 173 -2.21 -1.12 8.96
C LYS A 173 -1.66 -2.51 9.30
N ALA A 174 -2.24 -3.16 10.31
CA ALA A 174 -1.75 -4.47 10.77
C ALA A 174 -1.84 -5.53 9.65
N VAL A 175 -2.97 -5.55 8.91
CA VAL A 175 -3.16 -6.49 7.79
C VAL A 175 -2.21 -6.17 6.64
N ALA A 176 -2.01 -4.89 6.31
CA ALA A 176 -1.06 -4.47 5.28
C ALA A 176 0.37 -4.92 5.61
N THR A 177 0.80 -4.70 6.85
CA THR A 177 2.14 -5.09 7.33
C THR A 177 2.32 -6.61 7.35
N ALA A 178 1.31 -7.37 7.80
CA ALA A 178 1.36 -8.83 7.78
C ALA A 178 1.43 -9.38 6.34
N ARG A 179 0.69 -8.80 5.39
CA ARG A 179 0.74 -9.20 3.97
C ARG A 179 2.09 -8.92 3.33
N LEU A 180 2.65 -7.75 3.60
CA LEU A 180 3.98 -7.38 3.10
C LEU A 180 5.03 -8.39 3.56
N LEU A 181 5.04 -8.72 4.85
CA LEU A 181 5.96 -9.71 5.41
C LEU A 181 5.72 -11.11 4.85
N ALA A 182 4.46 -11.56 4.76
CA ALA A 182 4.15 -12.90 4.28
C ALA A 182 4.51 -13.10 2.79
N ARG A 183 4.25 -12.09 1.94
CA ARG A 183 4.47 -12.20 0.49
C ARG A 183 5.91 -11.92 0.07
N HIS A 184 6.56 -10.95 0.69
CA HIS A 184 7.86 -10.45 0.25
C HIS A 184 8.99 -10.66 1.26
N GLN A 185 8.72 -11.34 2.38
CA GLN A 185 9.69 -11.62 3.46
C GLN A 185 10.42 -10.35 3.93
N THR A 186 9.79 -9.18 3.77
CA THR A 186 10.42 -7.88 4.03
C THR A 186 9.60 -7.10 5.06
N PRO A 187 10.17 -6.73 6.21
CA PRO A 187 9.50 -5.90 7.20
C PRO A 187 9.21 -4.49 6.65
N HIS A 188 8.05 -3.91 7.02
CA HIS A 188 7.66 -2.56 6.61
C HIS A 188 8.74 -1.49 6.92
N ALA A 189 9.41 -1.59 8.09
CA ALA A 189 10.48 -0.67 8.45
C ALA A 189 11.66 -0.72 7.46
N GLN A 190 12.01 -1.91 6.97
CA GLN A 190 13.05 -2.09 5.96
C GLN A 190 12.62 -1.48 4.62
N VAL A 191 11.38 -1.69 4.20
CA VAL A 191 10.87 -1.06 2.95
C VAL A 191 10.96 0.46 3.05
N VAL A 192 10.50 1.05 4.16
CA VAL A 192 10.58 2.51 4.39
C VAL A 192 12.03 3.00 4.42
N ALA A 193 12.97 2.21 4.93
CA ALA A 193 14.40 2.57 4.92
C ALA A 193 15.02 2.50 3.51
N SER A 194 14.44 1.70 2.60
CA SER A 194 14.99 1.40 1.26
C SER A 194 14.44 2.27 0.13
N VAL A 195 13.37 3.04 0.37
CA VAL A 195 12.86 4.01 -0.60
C VAL A 195 13.75 5.25 -0.68
N SER A 196 13.53 6.11 -1.67
CA SER A 196 14.26 7.38 -1.82
C SER A 196 14.17 8.24 -0.56
N ALA A 197 15.19 9.05 -0.31
CA ALA A 197 15.23 9.92 0.87
C ALA A 197 14.04 10.89 0.90
N GLN A 198 13.58 11.36 -0.26
CA GLN A 198 12.42 12.23 -0.37
C GLN A 198 11.13 11.48 -0.02
N THR A 199 10.86 10.32 -0.63
CA THR A 199 9.70 9.48 -0.30
C THR A 199 9.65 9.17 1.18
N ARG A 200 10.79 8.77 1.76
CA ARG A 200 10.87 8.44 3.19
C ARG A 200 10.48 9.61 4.08
N ARG A 201 11.03 10.81 3.82
CA ARG A 201 10.69 12.03 4.60
C ARG A 201 9.21 12.36 4.51
N ASP A 202 8.67 12.46 3.29
CA ASP A 202 7.30 12.87 3.04
C ASP A 202 6.31 11.84 3.60
N TYR A 203 6.58 10.56 3.38
CA TYR A 203 5.75 9.47 3.89
C TYR A 203 5.72 9.41 5.41
N LEU A 204 6.88 9.48 6.07
CA LEU A 204 6.96 9.48 7.53
C LEU A 204 6.30 10.72 8.13
N ALA A 205 6.43 11.90 7.51
CA ALA A 205 5.72 13.11 7.94
C ALA A 205 4.20 12.95 7.85
N LEU A 206 3.70 12.35 6.77
CA LEU A 206 2.27 12.10 6.56
C LEU A 206 1.68 11.16 7.61
N ILE A 207 2.39 10.07 7.94
CA ILE A 207 1.89 9.05 8.87
C ILE A 207 2.26 9.29 10.34
N ALA A 208 3.03 10.35 10.64
CA ALA A 208 3.35 10.72 12.02
C ALA A 208 2.08 11.02 12.84
N ARG A 209 2.09 10.63 14.13
CA ARG A 209 0.96 10.84 15.06
C ARG A 209 1.07 12.17 15.84
N ARG A 210 1.60 13.21 15.20
CA ARG A 210 1.75 14.53 15.84
C ARG A 210 0.43 15.26 15.96
#